data_1c66473419a103e5060f98a9d3cc3f7b
#
_entry.id   1c66473419a103e5060f98a9d3cc3f7b
#
_cell.length_a   1.000
_cell.length_b   1.000
_cell.length_c   1.000
_cell.angle_alpha   90.00
_cell.angle_beta   90.00
_cell.angle_gamma   90.00
#
_symmetry.space_group_name_H-M   'P 1'
#
loop_
_entity.id
_entity.type
_entity.pdbx_description
1 polymer ?
#
loop_
_entity_poly.entity_id
_entity_poly.type
_entity_poly.pdbx_seq_one_letter_code
_entity_poly.pdbx_strand_id
1 'polypeptide(L)'
;TKELYHKLIEKYGNEDNFTDTIITNVSADNVPYLTFKPFVNNPYIRQAFSTRLGGVSSGMYESMNLTFNPVGQYSADSYENVLANFKLMADTIDIPVENMVYTKQTHTTNIKIVDNSNKGMGIIKERNYDNIDGIITNTNNLCLVSSFADCIPVTLVDAKKGVIAALHSGWKGTVGNISQ
;
A
#
# COMPACT_ATOMS: atom_id res chain seq x y z
N THR A 1 4.70 -8.82 -20.58
CA THR A 1 5.21 -8.90 -21.95
C THR A 1 4.14 -8.43 -22.93
N LYS A 2 4.49 -8.09 -24.17
CA LYS A 2 3.54 -7.63 -25.21
C LYS A 2 2.36 -8.58 -25.39
N GLU A 3 2.59 -9.88 -25.32
CA GLU A 3 1.54 -10.89 -25.50
C GLU A 3 0.48 -10.85 -24.38
N LEU A 4 0.89 -10.66 -23.11
CA LEU A 4 -0.04 -10.48 -21.98
C LEU A 4 -0.84 -9.20 -22.14
N TYR A 5 -0.20 -8.10 -22.56
CA TYR A 5 -0.85 -6.83 -22.85
C TYR A 5 -1.93 -6.97 -23.92
N HIS A 6 -1.64 -7.62 -25.06
CA HIS A 6 -2.64 -7.87 -26.09
C HIS A 6 -3.82 -8.72 -25.61
N LYS A 7 -3.56 -9.78 -24.82
CA LYS A 7 -4.63 -10.59 -24.21
C LYS A 7 -5.51 -9.79 -23.24
N LEU A 8 -4.93 -8.84 -22.50
CA LEU A 8 -5.69 -7.95 -21.60
C LEU A 8 -6.56 -6.97 -22.41
N ILE A 9 -6.01 -6.36 -23.47
CA ILE A 9 -6.78 -5.49 -24.38
C ILE A 9 -7.91 -6.24 -25.05
N GLU A 10 -7.65 -7.46 -25.55
CA GLU A 10 -8.67 -8.31 -26.17
C GLU A 10 -9.80 -8.68 -25.19
N LYS A 11 -9.46 -8.93 -23.92
CA LYS A 11 -10.43 -9.33 -22.90
C LYS A 11 -11.21 -8.17 -22.29
N TYR A 12 -10.58 -7.01 -22.10
CA TYR A 12 -11.15 -5.90 -21.35
C TYR A 12 -11.35 -4.61 -22.17
N GLY A 13 -11.03 -4.62 -23.46
CA GLY A 13 -11.14 -3.48 -24.35
C GLY A 13 -9.86 -2.67 -24.48
N ASN A 14 -9.97 -1.44 -24.95
CA ASN A 14 -8.84 -0.54 -25.20
C ASN A 14 -8.18 -0.02 -23.91
N GLU A 15 -7.04 0.67 -24.07
CA GLU A 15 -6.30 1.31 -22.95
C GLU A 15 -7.16 2.22 -22.07
N ASP A 16 -8.16 2.90 -22.65
CA ASP A 16 -9.04 3.84 -21.95
C ASP A 16 -9.82 3.15 -20.82
N ASN A 17 -10.12 1.85 -20.94
CA ASN A 17 -10.80 1.09 -19.90
C ASN A 17 -9.91 0.80 -18.69
N PHE A 18 -8.58 0.85 -18.81
CA PHE A 18 -7.64 0.67 -17.70
C PHE A 18 -7.32 2.00 -17.01
N THR A 19 -7.19 3.07 -17.75
CA THR A 19 -6.91 4.42 -17.20
C THR A 19 -8.09 4.95 -16.40
N ASP A 20 -9.32 4.54 -16.72
CA ASP A 20 -10.54 4.93 -16.00
C ASP A 20 -10.72 4.25 -14.63
N THR A 21 -9.78 3.41 -14.19
CA THR A 21 -9.83 2.73 -12.90
C THR A 21 -9.06 3.44 -11.78
N ILE A 22 -8.22 4.41 -12.12
CA ILE A 22 -7.36 5.14 -11.19
C ILE A 22 -7.72 6.62 -11.20
N ILE A 23 -7.88 7.20 -10.01
CA ILE A 23 -8.13 8.63 -9.83
C ILE A 23 -6.93 9.26 -9.13
N THR A 24 -6.38 10.31 -9.73
CA THR A 24 -5.35 11.13 -9.08
C THR A 24 -6.01 12.17 -8.17
N ASN A 25 -5.56 12.26 -6.95
CA ASN A 25 -6.04 13.19 -5.95
C ASN A 25 -4.87 14.02 -5.38
N VAL A 26 -5.20 15.12 -4.72
CA VAL A 26 -4.24 15.92 -3.95
C VAL A 26 -4.87 16.21 -2.60
N SER A 27 -4.13 15.93 -1.51
CA SER A 27 -4.60 16.21 -0.15
C SER A 27 -4.56 17.71 0.17
N ALA A 28 -5.11 18.09 1.32
CA ALA A 28 -5.04 19.47 1.84
C ALA A 28 -3.59 19.95 2.02
N ASP A 29 -2.65 19.05 2.30
CA ASP A 29 -1.23 19.33 2.45
C ASP A 29 -0.44 19.21 1.13
N ASN A 30 -1.12 19.26 0.00
CA ASN A 30 -0.56 19.14 -1.34
C ASN A 30 0.18 17.81 -1.62
N VAL A 31 -0.20 16.74 -0.96
CA VAL A 31 0.34 15.39 -1.23
C VAL A 31 -0.48 14.75 -2.36
N PRO A 32 0.12 14.47 -3.53
CA PRO A 32 -0.55 13.74 -4.59
C PRO A 32 -0.60 12.24 -4.27
N TYR A 33 -1.78 11.64 -4.41
CA TYR A 33 -2.00 10.22 -4.20
C TYR A 33 -3.02 9.67 -5.20
N LEU A 34 -3.03 8.35 -5.36
CA LEU A 34 -3.95 7.67 -6.26
C LEU A 34 -5.00 6.91 -5.44
N THR A 35 -6.21 6.84 -5.97
CA THR A 35 -7.28 5.97 -5.47
C THR A 35 -7.81 5.08 -6.58
N PHE A 36 -8.29 3.90 -6.22
CA PHE A 36 -8.94 2.99 -7.17
C PHE A 36 -10.45 3.25 -7.21
N LYS A 37 -10.97 3.53 -8.39
CA LYS A 37 -12.36 3.90 -8.64
C LYS A 37 -13.39 2.96 -7.98
N PRO A 38 -13.22 1.63 -7.95
CA PRO A 38 -14.17 0.75 -7.28
C PRO A 38 -14.38 1.03 -5.78
N PHE A 39 -13.42 1.70 -5.12
CA PHE A 39 -13.49 1.99 -3.69
C PHE A 39 -13.96 3.40 -3.35
N VAL A 40 -13.89 4.35 -4.30
CA VAL A 40 -14.18 5.77 -4.06
C VAL A 40 -15.61 6.03 -3.60
N ASN A 41 -16.56 5.24 -4.08
CA ASN A 41 -17.98 5.40 -3.74
C ASN A 41 -18.40 4.55 -2.52
N ASN A 42 -17.46 3.87 -1.87
CA ASN A 42 -17.75 3.08 -0.68
C ASN A 42 -17.46 3.92 0.58
N PRO A 43 -18.50 4.33 1.36
CA PRO A 43 -18.29 5.21 2.52
C PRO A 43 -17.53 4.55 3.66
N TYR A 44 -17.37 3.22 3.63
CA TYR A 44 -16.70 2.44 4.68
C TYR A 44 -15.24 2.13 4.36
N ILE A 45 -14.76 2.48 3.16
CA ILE A 45 -13.41 2.17 2.71
C ILE A 45 -12.68 3.46 2.38
N ARG A 46 -11.50 3.62 2.96
CA ARG A 46 -10.53 4.64 2.61
C ARG A 46 -9.30 3.97 2.03
N GLN A 47 -8.79 4.52 0.96
CA GLN A 47 -7.64 3.95 0.26
C GLN A 47 -6.82 5.07 -0.36
N ALA A 48 -5.51 4.99 -0.20
CA ALA A 48 -4.55 5.81 -0.91
C ALA A 48 -3.38 4.97 -1.39
N PHE A 49 -2.90 5.27 -2.58
CA PHE A 49 -1.63 4.77 -3.09
C PHE A 49 -0.72 5.98 -3.28
N SER A 50 0.42 6.00 -2.57
CA SER A 50 1.36 7.12 -2.61
C SER A 50 1.97 7.28 -4.00
N THR A 51 2.23 8.52 -4.36
CA THR A 51 3.18 8.84 -5.44
C THR A 51 4.57 9.10 -4.84
N ARG A 52 5.54 9.41 -5.67
CA ARG A 52 6.88 9.83 -5.22
C ARG A 52 6.89 11.26 -4.67
N LEU A 53 5.85 12.05 -4.88
CA LEU A 53 5.83 13.49 -4.64
C LEU A 53 5.14 13.85 -3.32
N GLY A 54 5.43 15.05 -2.81
CA GLY A 54 4.73 15.64 -1.67
C GLY A 54 5.28 15.26 -0.30
N GLY A 55 6.39 14.53 -0.22
CA GLY A 55 7.05 14.17 1.02
C GLY A 55 8.15 15.16 1.44
N VAL A 56 8.81 14.88 2.57
CA VAL A 56 9.84 15.72 3.17
C VAL A 56 11.27 15.20 2.95
N SER A 57 11.43 13.98 2.43
CA SER A 57 12.75 13.41 2.17
C SER A 57 13.48 14.14 1.05
N SER A 58 14.82 14.11 1.08
CA SER A 58 15.67 14.80 0.12
C SER A 58 16.69 13.87 -0.53
N GLY A 59 17.42 14.39 -1.53
CA GLY A 59 18.45 13.66 -2.24
C GLY A 59 17.88 12.45 -3.00
N MET A 60 18.50 11.27 -2.84
CA MET A 60 18.01 10.08 -3.54
C MET A 60 16.63 9.62 -3.08
N TYR A 61 16.22 10.00 -1.87
CA TYR A 61 14.91 9.64 -1.28
C TYR A 61 13.81 10.66 -1.58
N GLU A 62 14.08 11.68 -2.40
CA GLU A 62 13.13 12.75 -2.73
C GLU A 62 11.90 12.19 -3.45
N SER A 63 10.70 12.47 -2.93
CA SER A 63 10.41 13.17 -1.70
C SER A 63 9.55 12.32 -0.73
N MET A 64 8.66 11.44 -1.21
CA MET A 64 7.74 10.62 -0.44
C MET A 64 8.34 9.23 -0.15
N ASN A 65 9.48 9.20 0.54
CA ASN A 65 10.09 7.94 0.93
C ASN A 65 9.32 7.30 2.10
N LEU A 66 8.85 6.07 1.92
CA LEU A 66 8.10 5.30 2.92
C LEU A 66 8.87 4.01 3.33
N THR A 67 10.18 3.95 3.08
CA THR A 67 11.00 2.83 3.55
C THR A 67 11.98 3.26 4.64
N PHE A 68 12.03 2.48 5.72
CA PHE A 68 13.04 2.62 6.77
C PHE A 68 14.35 1.89 6.46
N ASN A 69 14.40 1.15 5.34
CA ASN A 69 15.55 0.34 4.97
C ASN A 69 16.49 1.11 4.04
N PRO A 70 17.80 0.80 4.07
CA PRO A 70 18.74 1.25 3.05
C PRO A 70 18.31 0.80 1.66
N VAL A 71 18.62 1.61 0.64
CA VAL A 71 18.35 1.28 -0.76
C VAL A 71 19.67 1.21 -1.54
N GLY A 72 19.99 0.01 -2.04
CA GLY A 72 21.25 -0.21 -2.76
C GLY A 72 22.47 0.07 -1.89
N GLN A 73 23.35 0.98 -2.35
CA GLN A 73 24.58 1.39 -1.64
C GLN A 73 24.40 2.59 -0.69
N TYR A 74 23.19 3.13 -0.63
CA TYR A 74 22.91 4.33 0.17
C TYR A 74 22.45 3.93 1.58
N SER A 75 22.87 4.72 2.58
CA SER A 75 22.34 4.58 3.95
C SER A 75 20.84 4.86 3.97
N ALA A 76 20.13 4.31 4.95
CA ALA A 76 18.70 4.62 5.12
C ALA A 76 18.49 6.13 5.29
N ASP A 77 17.29 6.57 4.89
CA ASP A 77 16.80 7.91 5.24
C ASP A 77 16.63 8.06 6.76
N SER A 78 16.53 9.28 7.25
CA SER A 78 16.29 9.48 8.68
C SER A 78 14.91 8.92 9.08
N TYR A 79 14.83 8.37 10.30
CA TYR A 79 13.56 7.88 10.85
C TYR A 79 12.50 8.99 10.87
N GLU A 80 12.90 10.21 11.21
CA GLU A 80 12.04 11.38 11.30
C GLU A 80 11.41 11.73 9.95
N ASN A 81 12.19 11.70 8.86
CA ASN A 81 11.68 11.96 7.51
C ASN A 81 10.67 10.89 7.08
N VAL A 82 11.02 9.63 7.26
CA VAL A 82 10.13 8.52 6.89
C VAL A 82 8.85 8.57 7.71
N LEU A 83 8.94 8.83 9.02
CA LEU A 83 7.75 8.97 9.88
C LEU A 83 6.89 10.17 9.49
N ALA A 84 7.51 11.31 9.11
CA ALA A 84 6.78 12.48 8.62
C ALA A 84 6.02 12.15 7.32
N ASN A 85 6.65 11.42 6.40
CA ASN A 85 5.99 10.96 5.17
C ASN A 85 4.82 10.00 5.46
N PHE A 86 4.96 9.09 6.43
CA PHE A 86 3.83 8.26 6.86
C PHE A 86 2.69 9.06 7.45
N LYS A 87 2.96 10.13 8.21
CA LYS A 87 1.93 11.03 8.74
C LYS A 87 1.19 11.77 7.62
N LEU A 88 1.94 12.31 6.64
CA LEU A 88 1.34 12.94 5.46
C LEU A 88 0.40 11.97 4.71
N MET A 89 0.81 10.70 4.54
CA MET A 89 -0.06 9.69 3.93
C MET A 89 -1.25 9.32 4.81
N ALA A 90 -1.09 9.27 6.13
CA ALA A 90 -2.15 9.03 7.09
C ALA A 90 -3.25 10.11 6.99
N ASP A 91 -2.84 11.37 6.89
CA ASP A 91 -3.73 12.51 6.77
C ASP A 91 -4.54 12.47 5.45
N THR A 92 -4.00 11.92 4.35
CA THR A 92 -4.75 11.79 3.09
C THR A 92 -6.00 10.91 3.22
N ILE A 93 -5.98 9.95 4.15
CA ILE A 93 -7.09 9.01 4.39
C ILE A 93 -7.77 9.23 5.73
N ASP A 94 -7.41 10.32 6.44
CA ASP A 94 -7.97 10.70 7.75
C ASP A 94 -7.96 9.52 8.75
N ILE A 95 -6.80 8.88 8.88
CA ILE A 95 -6.53 7.80 9.84
C ILE A 95 -5.22 8.12 10.55
N PRO A 96 -5.17 8.11 11.90
CA PRO A 96 -3.93 8.34 12.64
C PRO A 96 -2.85 7.31 12.28
N VAL A 97 -1.60 7.76 12.16
CA VAL A 97 -0.45 6.87 11.84
C VAL A 97 -0.30 5.73 12.87
N GLU A 98 -0.75 5.95 14.10
CA GLU A 98 -0.80 4.96 15.17
C GLU A 98 -1.73 3.78 14.85
N ASN A 99 -2.70 3.98 13.97
CA ASN A 99 -3.64 2.95 13.53
C ASN A 99 -3.16 2.21 12.28
N MET A 100 -1.98 2.49 11.77
CA MET A 100 -1.40 1.80 10.64
C MET A 100 -0.67 0.52 11.07
N VAL A 101 -0.75 -0.53 10.24
CA VAL A 101 0.01 -1.78 10.39
C VAL A 101 0.73 -2.05 9.08
N TYR A 102 2.05 -2.20 9.15
CA TYR A 102 2.90 -2.32 7.98
C TYR A 102 3.47 -3.74 7.83
N THR A 103 3.31 -4.34 6.67
CA THR A 103 3.87 -5.66 6.31
C THR A 103 5.39 -5.73 6.50
N LYS A 104 5.93 -6.94 6.62
CA LYS A 104 7.37 -7.25 6.51
C LYS A 104 7.58 -8.19 5.32
N GLN A 105 7.59 -7.62 4.14
CA GLN A 105 7.56 -8.30 2.86
C GLN A 105 8.91 -8.95 2.53
N THR A 106 8.88 -10.20 2.08
CA THR A 106 10.05 -10.98 1.66
C THR A 106 9.76 -11.85 0.43
N HIS A 107 8.70 -11.49 -0.31
CA HIS A 107 8.24 -12.17 -1.52
C HIS A 107 7.76 -13.61 -1.26
N THR A 108 7.00 -13.79 -0.18
CA THR A 108 6.32 -15.05 0.18
C THR A 108 4.84 -15.03 -0.20
N THR A 109 4.09 -16.04 0.22
CA THR A 109 2.62 -16.09 0.16
C THR A 109 1.99 -16.00 1.56
N ASN A 110 2.78 -15.66 2.58
CA ASN A 110 2.30 -15.64 3.95
C ASN A 110 1.41 -14.42 4.20
N ILE A 111 0.23 -14.69 4.76
CA ILE A 111 -0.76 -13.69 5.14
C ILE A 111 -0.97 -13.75 6.66
N LYS A 112 -1.03 -12.58 7.28
CA LYS A 112 -1.31 -12.43 8.72
C LYS A 112 -2.63 -11.74 8.94
N ILE A 113 -3.47 -12.29 9.83
CA ILE A 113 -4.62 -11.57 10.38
C ILE A 113 -4.09 -10.58 11.41
N VAL A 114 -4.51 -9.31 11.30
CA VAL A 114 -4.12 -8.21 12.19
C VAL A 114 -5.34 -7.56 12.82
N ASP A 115 -5.16 -7.05 14.03
CA ASP A 115 -6.20 -6.41 14.83
C ASP A 115 -5.64 -5.20 15.61
N ASN A 116 -6.40 -4.70 16.60
CA ASN A 116 -6.01 -3.56 17.43
C ASN A 116 -4.67 -3.76 18.15
N SER A 117 -4.26 -4.98 18.47
CA SER A 117 -2.98 -5.27 19.13
C SER A 117 -1.78 -4.98 18.23
N ASN A 118 -1.99 -4.97 16.91
CA ASN A 118 -0.95 -4.73 15.90
C ASN A 118 -0.80 -3.24 15.53
N LYS A 119 -1.64 -2.35 16.03
CA LYS A 119 -1.59 -0.91 15.73
C LYS A 119 -0.20 -0.31 15.92
N GLY A 120 0.26 0.43 14.92
CA GLY A 120 1.57 1.10 14.87
C GLY A 120 2.74 0.19 14.51
N MET A 121 2.54 -1.12 14.38
CA MET A 121 3.63 -2.07 14.08
C MET A 121 4.23 -1.82 12.71
N GLY A 122 5.54 -1.70 12.71
CA GLY A 122 6.36 -1.48 11.53
C GLY A 122 6.55 -0.02 11.13
N ILE A 123 5.91 0.93 11.85
CA ILE A 123 6.06 2.36 11.64
C ILE A 123 6.53 3.03 12.93
N ILE A 124 5.74 2.95 14.01
CA ILE A 124 6.05 3.56 15.32
C ILE A 124 6.37 2.52 16.40
N LYS A 125 6.14 1.26 16.13
CA LYS A 125 6.47 0.13 17.02
C LYS A 125 7.19 -0.95 16.21
N GLU A 126 8.06 -1.70 16.87
CA GLU A 126 8.64 -2.89 16.28
C GLU A 126 7.58 -3.94 15.95
N ARG A 127 7.81 -4.66 14.85
CA ARG A 127 6.97 -5.81 14.48
C ARG A 127 7.30 -7.01 15.35
N ASN A 128 6.28 -7.77 15.70
CA ASN A 128 6.44 -9.10 16.31
C ASN A 128 6.22 -10.23 15.26
N TYR A 129 6.34 -9.90 13.99
CA TYR A 129 6.21 -10.83 12.86
C TYR A 129 7.24 -10.52 11.79
N ASP A 130 7.54 -11.53 10.98
CA ASP A 130 8.46 -11.48 9.82
C ASP A 130 7.88 -12.30 8.66
N ASN A 131 8.42 -12.12 7.46
CA ASN A 131 8.03 -12.87 6.25
C ASN A 131 6.52 -12.82 5.96
N ILE A 132 5.92 -11.64 6.07
CA ILE A 132 4.48 -11.41 5.83
C ILE A 132 4.33 -10.49 4.62
N ASP A 133 3.81 -11.02 3.54
CA ASP A 133 3.56 -10.31 2.29
C ASP A 133 2.07 -9.91 2.12
N GLY A 134 1.20 -10.38 3.01
CA GLY A 134 -0.19 -9.98 3.05
C GLY A 134 -0.69 -9.77 4.47
N ILE A 135 -1.55 -8.79 4.66
CA ILE A 135 -2.27 -8.56 5.91
C ILE A 135 -3.75 -8.40 5.64
N ILE A 136 -4.57 -8.95 6.53
CA ILE A 136 -6.02 -8.95 6.45
C ILE A 136 -6.62 -8.59 7.80
N THR A 137 -7.73 -7.85 7.80
CA THR A 137 -8.43 -7.48 9.02
C THR A 137 -9.94 -7.29 8.81
N ASN A 138 -10.70 -7.48 9.88
CA ASN A 138 -12.08 -7.02 10.03
C ASN A 138 -12.20 -5.94 11.13
N THR A 139 -11.09 -5.43 11.61
CA THR A 139 -11.06 -4.40 12.66
C THR A 139 -11.27 -3.01 12.05
N ASN A 140 -12.28 -2.31 12.51
CA ASN A 140 -12.55 -0.94 12.09
C ASN A 140 -11.42 0.02 12.52
N ASN A 141 -11.20 1.07 11.72
CA ASN A 141 -10.18 2.09 11.97
C ASN A 141 -8.76 1.51 12.10
N LEU A 142 -8.46 0.43 11.37
CA LEU A 142 -7.13 -0.12 11.19
C LEU A 142 -6.72 0.03 9.72
N CYS A 143 -5.59 0.70 9.48
CA CYS A 143 -5.06 0.88 8.14
C CYS A 143 -4.00 -0.18 7.82
N LEU A 144 -4.20 -0.91 6.74
CA LEU A 144 -3.25 -1.88 6.23
C LEU A 144 -2.26 -1.21 5.28
N VAL A 145 -0.96 -1.33 5.57
CA VAL A 145 0.09 -0.73 4.77
C VAL A 145 0.95 -1.81 4.12
N SER A 146 1.18 -1.67 2.83
CA SER A 146 2.09 -2.50 2.05
C SER A 146 2.88 -1.63 1.09
N SER A 147 4.16 -1.93 0.83
CA SER A 147 5.02 -1.14 -0.03
C SER A 147 5.30 -1.83 -1.35
N PHE A 148 5.42 -1.03 -2.39
CA PHE A 148 5.63 -1.49 -3.76
C PHE A 148 6.65 -0.59 -4.45
N ALA A 149 7.52 -1.19 -5.25
CA ALA A 149 8.35 -0.49 -6.22
C ALA A 149 7.91 -0.90 -7.64
N ASP A 150 7.88 -2.20 -7.91
CA ASP A 150 7.58 -2.81 -9.22
C ASP A 150 6.68 -4.06 -9.10
N CYS A 151 6.43 -4.54 -7.88
CA CYS A 151 5.51 -5.65 -7.63
C CYS A 151 4.03 -5.21 -7.69
N ILE A 152 3.12 -6.16 -7.84
CA ILE A 152 1.69 -5.90 -8.02
C ILE A 152 1.02 -5.66 -6.66
N PRO A 153 0.39 -4.49 -6.43
CA PRO A 153 -0.49 -4.29 -5.29
C PRO A 153 -1.81 -5.02 -5.52
N VAL A 154 -2.23 -5.80 -4.53
CA VAL A 154 -3.56 -6.43 -4.54
C VAL A 154 -4.32 -5.98 -3.30
N THR A 155 -5.46 -5.32 -3.52
CA THR A 155 -6.38 -4.92 -2.46
C THR A 155 -7.67 -5.71 -2.59
N LEU A 156 -8.09 -6.38 -1.52
CA LEU A 156 -9.33 -7.13 -1.48
C LEU A 156 -10.28 -6.54 -0.44
N VAL A 157 -11.56 -6.56 -0.77
CA VAL A 157 -12.62 -6.03 0.09
C VAL A 157 -13.82 -6.95 0.05
N ASP A 158 -14.24 -7.44 1.21
CA ASP A 158 -15.56 -8.07 1.42
C ASP A 158 -16.44 -7.12 2.24
N ALA A 159 -17.24 -6.32 1.55
CA ALA A 159 -18.11 -5.33 2.19
C ALA A 159 -19.19 -5.94 3.07
N LYS A 160 -19.61 -7.21 2.79
CA LYS A 160 -20.63 -7.91 3.60
C LYS A 160 -20.07 -8.37 4.94
N LYS A 161 -18.80 -8.80 4.95
CA LYS A 161 -18.11 -9.26 6.16
C LYS A 161 -17.33 -8.15 6.86
N GLY A 162 -17.22 -6.98 6.26
CA GLY A 162 -16.39 -5.90 6.77
C GLY A 162 -14.89 -6.27 6.81
N VAL A 163 -14.41 -7.02 5.81
CA VAL A 163 -13.03 -7.50 5.74
C VAL A 163 -12.28 -6.78 4.63
N ILE A 164 -11.06 -6.35 4.94
CA ILE A 164 -10.13 -5.79 3.95
C ILE A 164 -8.79 -6.53 4.00
N ALA A 165 -8.10 -6.59 2.86
CA ALA A 165 -6.74 -7.12 2.77
C ALA A 165 -5.87 -6.26 1.86
N ALA A 166 -4.58 -6.18 2.21
CA ALA A 166 -3.52 -5.59 1.40
C ALA A 166 -2.42 -6.63 1.20
N LEU A 167 -2.14 -7.00 -0.05
CA LEU A 167 -1.22 -8.05 -0.40
C LEU A 167 -0.14 -7.52 -1.34
N HIS A 168 1.10 -7.91 -1.09
CA HIS A 168 2.25 -7.68 -1.96
C HIS A 168 2.44 -8.91 -2.86
N SER A 169 2.01 -8.81 -4.11
CA SER A 169 2.14 -9.89 -5.09
C SER A 169 3.39 -9.67 -5.97
N GLY A 170 4.57 -9.96 -5.41
CA GLY A 170 5.79 -10.13 -6.19
C GLY A 170 5.68 -11.39 -7.06
N TRP A 171 6.66 -11.62 -7.98
CA TRP A 171 6.56 -12.75 -8.91
C TRP A 171 6.39 -14.11 -8.20
N LYS A 172 7.08 -14.34 -7.06
CA LYS A 172 6.92 -15.56 -6.26
C LYS A 172 5.52 -15.67 -5.65
N GLY A 173 5.02 -14.56 -5.09
CA GLY A 173 3.67 -14.49 -4.54
C GLY A 173 2.59 -14.72 -5.60
N THR A 174 2.80 -14.17 -6.81
CA THR A 174 1.89 -14.36 -7.95
C THR A 174 1.83 -15.82 -8.39
N VAL A 175 3.00 -16.47 -8.56
CA VAL A 175 3.08 -17.89 -8.93
C VAL A 175 2.55 -18.79 -7.79
N GLY A 176 2.78 -18.39 -6.54
CA GLY A 176 2.31 -19.09 -5.34
C GLY A 176 0.85 -18.80 -4.97
N ASN A 177 0.13 -18.00 -5.78
CA ASN A 177 -1.29 -17.68 -5.58
C ASN A 177 -1.59 -16.96 -4.25
N ILE A 178 -0.83 -15.93 -3.89
CA ILE A 178 -1.04 -15.15 -2.65
C ILE A 178 -2.46 -14.54 -2.55
N SER A 179 -3.16 -14.39 -3.67
CA SER A 179 -4.50 -13.81 -3.74
C SER A 179 -5.64 -14.84 -3.66
N GLN A 180 -5.35 -16.11 -3.47
CA GLN A 180 -6.30 -17.21 -3.26
C GLN A 180 -6.39 -17.58 -1.79
#